data_b7b30bc3fca789572266884bba1b10d3
#
_entry.id   b7b30bc3fca789572266884bba1b10d3
#
_cell.length_a   1.000
_cell.length_b   1.000
_cell.length_c   1.000
_cell.angle_alpha   90.00
_cell.angle_beta   90.00
_cell.angle_gamma   90.00
#
_symmetry.space_group_name_H-M   'P 1'
#
loop_
_entity.id
_entity.type
_entity.pdbx_description
1 polymer ?
#
loop_
_entity_poly.entity_id
_entity_poly.type
_entity_poly.pdbx_seq_one_letter_code
_entity_poly.pdbx_strand_id
1 'polypeptide(L)'
;RLAKIKLSEEGRKLIANLDDKLDQNELSQTQKAKVKWTQLEALIGSGPRVKQVAQDIITHFELRDDPGGGGLDGKAMVVAMSRRIAADLYKEIINIRPQWHSDDQKKGVIKVVMTSSSSDGPEISKHYTSKEQRRSLSNRMKDAEDELKLVIVRDMWLTGFDAPCLHTLYIDKPMKGHNLMQAIARVNR
;
A
#
# COMPACT_ATOMS: atom_id res chain seq x y z
N ARG A 1 -13.15 7.58 -7.35
CA ARG A 1 -12.55 8.92 -7.17
C ARG A 1 -11.04 8.80 -7.08
N LEU A 2 -10.30 9.46 -7.96
CA LEU A 2 -8.84 9.52 -7.89
C LEU A 2 -8.46 10.60 -6.86
N ALA A 3 -8.09 10.20 -5.65
CA ALA A 3 -7.40 11.10 -4.72
C ALA A 3 -5.93 11.16 -5.14
N LYS A 4 -5.49 12.28 -5.70
CA LYS A 4 -4.07 12.52 -5.99
C LYS A 4 -3.41 13.10 -4.74
N ILE A 5 -2.75 12.27 -3.96
CA ILE A 5 -1.80 12.76 -2.95
C ILE A 5 -0.60 13.29 -3.72
N LYS A 6 -0.47 14.60 -3.80
CA LYS A 6 0.64 15.27 -4.48
C LYS A 6 1.88 15.17 -3.60
N LEU A 7 3.03 14.85 -4.19
CA LEU A 7 4.31 15.12 -3.56
C LEU A 7 4.39 16.61 -3.20
N SER A 8 5.01 16.93 -2.08
CA SER A 8 5.29 18.32 -1.71
C SER A 8 6.03 19.05 -2.85
N GLU A 9 5.93 20.35 -2.89
CA GLU A 9 6.62 21.14 -3.91
C GLU A 9 8.13 20.93 -3.87
N GLU A 10 8.68 20.77 -2.66
CA GLU A 10 10.09 20.40 -2.43
C GLU A 10 10.41 19.00 -2.98
N GLY A 11 9.54 18.01 -2.77
CA GLY A 11 9.72 16.68 -3.32
C GLY A 11 9.70 16.66 -4.86
N ARG A 12 8.88 17.51 -5.49
CA ARG A 12 8.88 17.66 -6.96
C ARG A 12 10.15 18.31 -7.48
N LYS A 13 10.65 19.35 -6.80
CA LYS A 13 11.93 19.99 -7.13
C LYS A 13 13.11 19.04 -6.98
N LEU A 14 13.11 18.19 -5.93
CA LEU A 14 14.13 17.17 -5.73
C LEU A 14 14.16 16.13 -6.85
N ILE A 15 12.99 15.70 -7.34
CA ILE A 15 12.92 14.75 -8.48
C ILE A 15 13.42 15.42 -9.77
N ALA A 16 13.03 16.66 -10.04
CA ALA A 16 13.49 17.40 -11.24
C ALA A 16 15.01 17.58 -11.22
N ASN A 17 15.56 18.06 -10.10
CA ASN A 17 17.01 18.21 -9.94
C ASN A 17 17.77 16.89 -10.04
N LEU A 18 17.13 15.77 -9.73
CA LEU A 18 17.72 14.45 -9.87
C LEU A 18 17.79 14.01 -11.33
N ASP A 19 16.74 14.26 -12.09
CA ASP A 19 16.72 13.95 -13.53
C ASP A 19 17.86 14.68 -14.22
N ASP A 20 18.05 15.99 -13.95
CA ASP A 20 19.13 16.80 -14.50
C ASP A 20 20.53 16.27 -14.10
N LYS A 21 20.72 15.88 -12.83
CA LYS A 21 21.99 15.31 -12.35
C LYS A 21 22.29 13.94 -12.93
N LEU A 22 21.28 13.11 -13.14
CA LEU A 22 21.45 11.78 -13.72
C LEU A 22 21.77 11.84 -15.22
N ASP A 23 21.26 12.84 -15.92
CA ASP A 23 21.55 13.04 -17.35
C ASP A 23 22.98 13.52 -17.61
N GLN A 24 23.60 14.20 -16.62
CA GLN A 24 24.99 14.66 -16.70
C GLN A 24 26.03 13.57 -16.36
N ASN A 25 25.63 12.40 -15.85
CA ASN A 25 26.53 11.33 -15.47
C ASN A 25 26.53 10.20 -16.51
N GLU A 26 27.70 9.62 -16.76
CA GLU A 26 27.91 8.44 -17.66
C GLU A 26 27.37 7.10 -17.10
N LEU A 27 26.30 7.14 -16.30
CA LEU A 27 25.67 5.96 -15.75
C LEU A 27 24.83 5.23 -16.81
N SER A 28 24.84 3.89 -16.78
CA SER A 28 23.92 3.13 -17.62
C SER A 28 22.46 3.45 -17.30
N GLN A 29 21.56 3.29 -18.27
CA GLN A 29 20.12 3.52 -18.06
C GLN A 29 19.55 2.73 -16.87
N THR A 30 20.05 1.51 -16.65
CA THR A 30 19.65 0.67 -15.52
C THR A 30 20.11 1.25 -14.17
N GLN A 31 21.31 1.83 -14.13
CA GLN A 31 21.82 2.48 -12.92
C GLN A 31 21.06 3.78 -12.62
N LYS A 32 20.80 4.58 -13.65
CA LYS A 32 19.96 5.80 -13.52
C LYS A 32 18.56 5.46 -12.98
N ALA A 33 17.95 4.41 -13.51
CA ALA A 33 16.63 3.95 -13.04
C ALA A 33 16.65 3.49 -11.57
N LYS A 34 17.70 2.78 -11.14
CA LYS A 34 17.85 2.34 -9.74
C LYS A 34 18.01 3.53 -8.79
N VAL A 35 18.86 4.49 -9.12
CA VAL A 35 19.07 5.68 -8.30
C VAL A 35 17.78 6.48 -8.18
N LYS A 36 17.09 6.72 -9.28
CA LYS A 36 15.79 7.40 -9.32
C LYS A 36 14.74 6.70 -8.46
N TRP A 37 14.67 5.36 -8.56
CA TRP A 37 13.74 4.56 -7.76
C TRP A 37 14.03 4.67 -6.26
N THR A 38 15.30 4.58 -5.86
CA THR A 38 15.72 4.68 -4.45
C THR A 38 15.39 6.04 -3.85
N GLN A 39 15.62 7.13 -4.60
CA GLN A 39 15.30 8.46 -4.11
C GLN A 39 13.79 8.72 -4.06
N LEU A 40 13.05 8.21 -5.04
CA LEU A 40 11.60 8.27 -5.02
C LEU A 40 11.03 7.48 -3.83
N GLU A 41 11.60 6.32 -3.53
CA GLU A 41 11.22 5.53 -2.34
C GLU A 41 11.49 6.29 -1.04
N ALA A 42 12.63 6.98 -0.93
CA ALA A 42 12.95 7.81 0.23
C ALA A 42 11.95 8.96 0.43
N LEU A 43 11.54 9.61 -0.66
CA LEU A 43 10.53 10.69 -0.63
C LEU A 43 9.14 10.17 -0.27
N ILE A 44 8.70 9.09 -0.91
CA ILE A 44 7.38 8.49 -0.67
C ILE A 44 7.30 7.92 0.74
N GLY A 45 8.38 7.30 1.23
CA GLY A 45 8.47 6.71 2.56
C GLY A 45 8.93 7.67 3.65
N SER A 46 8.89 8.99 3.44
CA SER A 46 9.18 9.95 4.51
C SER A 46 8.10 9.88 5.60
N GLY A 47 8.51 9.90 6.88
CA GLY A 47 7.60 9.74 8.02
C GLY A 47 6.40 10.69 8.00
N PRO A 48 6.58 12.01 7.80
CA PRO A 48 5.46 12.95 7.72
C PRO A 48 4.46 12.61 6.61
N ARG A 49 4.96 12.18 5.44
CA ARG A 49 4.09 11.79 4.32
C ARG A 49 3.33 10.50 4.61
N VAL A 50 4.00 9.47 5.15
CA VAL A 50 3.35 8.20 5.49
C VAL A 50 2.25 8.41 6.51
N LYS A 51 2.48 9.26 7.53
CA LYS A 51 1.47 9.64 8.51
C LYS A 51 0.27 10.35 7.87
N GLN A 52 0.51 11.27 6.96
CA GLN A 52 -0.58 11.94 6.22
C GLN A 52 -1.36 10.95 5.36
N VAL A 53 -0.68 10.07 4.63
CA VAL A 53 -1.33 9.02 3.82
C VAL A 53 -2.17 8.09 4.68
N ALA A 54 -1.68 7.69 5.86
CA ALA A 54 -2.43 6.87 6.81
C ALA A 54 -3.73 7.57 7.24
N GLN A 55 -3.64 8.86 7.61
CA GLN A 55 -4.80 9.65 8.00
C GLN A 55 -5.82 9.79 6.86
N ASP A 56 -5.35 10.06 5.64
CA ASP A 56 -6.19 10.22 4.46
C ASP A 56 -6.91 8.90 4.10
N ILE A 57 -6.20 7.78 4.18
CA ILE A 57 -6.77 6.45 3.94
C ILE A 57 -7.87 6.16 4.97
N ILE A 58 -7.59 6.34 6.27
CA ILE A 58 -8.55 6.09 7.34
C ILE A 58 -9.79 6.97 7.15
N THR A 59 -9.59 8.28 6.99
CA THR A 59 -10.69 9.23 6.81
C THR A 59 -11.56 8.86 5.61
N HIS A 60 -10.93 8.58 4.46
CA HIS A 60 -11.68 8.20 3.27
C HIS A 60 -12.34 6.83 3.42
N PHE A 61 -11.69 5.88 4.07
CA PHE A 61 -12.22 4.54 4.29
C PHE A 61 -13.45 4.59 5.20
N GLU A 62 -13.38 5.29 6.33
CA GLU A 62 -14.48 5.46 7.28
C GLU A 62 -15.65 6.28 6.70
N LEU A 63 -15.37 7.34 5.94
CA LEU A 63 -16.43 8.16 5.29
C LEU A 63 -17.20 7.42 4.19
N ARG A 64 -16.64 6.36 3.63
CA ARG A 64 -17.34 5.55 2.62
C ARG A 64 -18.45 4.69 3.22
N ASP A 65 -18.36 4.44 4.51
CA ASP A 65 -19.28 3.52 5.20
C ASP A 65 -20.58 4.19 5.63
N ASP A 66 -20.77 5.48 5.33
CA ASP A 66 -21.97 6.19 5.72
C ASP A 66 -22.69 6.93 4.57
N PRO A 67 -23.57 6.25 3.85
CA PRO A 67 -24.73 6.89 3.28
C PRO A 67 -26.06 6.39 3.88
N GLY A 68 -26.07 5.69 4.99
CA GLY A 68 -27.34 5.20 5.55
C GLY A 68 -27.23 4.23 6.73
N GLY A 69 -26.12 4.24 7.46
CA GLY A 69 -26.06 3.60 8.78
C GLY A 69 -26.00 2.09 8.77
N GLY A 70 -24.97 1.55 8.20
CA GLY A 70 -24.83 0.09 8.21
C GLY A 70 -23.43 -0.44 7.98
N GLY A 71 -22.44 -0.01 8.77
CA GLY A 71 -21.17 -0.75 8.88
C GLY A 71 -20.24 -0.74 7.66
N LEU A 72 -18.99 -1.12 7.90
CA LEU A 72 -17.89 -1.25 6.93
C LEU A 72 -18.18 -2.28 5.81
N ASP A 73 -19.05 -1.96 4.84
CA ASP A 73 -19.51 -2.93 3.84
C ASP A 73 -18.52 -3.23 2.71
N GLY A 74 -17.48 -2.43 2.54
CA GLY A 74 -16.55 -2.63 1.44
C GLY A 74 -15.11 -2.84 1.88
N LYS A 75 -14.45 -3.85 1.30
CA LYS A 75 -13.03 -4.10 1.56
C LYS A 75 -12.14 -3.22 0.71
N ALA A 76 -10.95 -2.93 1.23
CA ALA A 76 -9.97 -2.10 0.56
C ALA A 76 -8.58 -2.74 0.51
N MET A 77 -7.82 -2.38 -0.51
CA MET A 77 -6.42 -2.78 -0.66
C MET A 77 -5.57 -1.54 -0.85
N VAL A 78 -4.45 -1.47 -0.14
CA VAL A 78 -3.43 -0.43 -0.30
C VAL A 78 -2.21 -1.04 -0.99
N VAL A 79 -1.77 -0.42 -2.06
CA VAL A 79 -0.58 -0.83 -2.80
C VAL A 79 0.56 0.11 -2.43
N ALA A 80 1.49 -0.35 -1.61
CA ALA A 80 2.66 0.41 -1.19
C ALA A 80 3.85 0.21 -2.15
N MET A 81 4.73 1.19 -2.21
CA MET A 81 5.89 1.16 -3.11
C MET A 81 6.93 0.12 -2.68
N SER A 82 7.13 -0.07 -1.36
CA SER A 82 8.11 -1.02 -0.82
C SER A 82 7.56 -1.71 0.43
N ARG A 83 8.27 -2.79 0.87
CA ARG A 83 7.93 -3.51 2.12
C ARG A 83 8.09 -2.62 3.34
N ARG A 84 9.13 -1.78 3.37
CA ARG A 84 9.35 -0.80 4.43
C ARG A 84 8.17 0.17 4.54
N ILE A 85 7.78 0.77 3.43
CA ILE A 85 6.64 1.71 3.40
C ILE A 85 5.34 1.01 3.79
N ALA A 86 5.14 -0.26 3.40
CA ALA A 86 3.97 -1.03 3.81
C ALA A 86 3.93 -1.25 5.35
N ALA A 87 5.07 -1.57 5.96
CA ALA A 87 5.19 -1.73 7.41
C ALA A 87 5.02 -0.40 8.15
N ASP A 88 5.64 0.67 7.66
CA ASP A 88 5.51 2.02 8.23
C ASP A 88 4.06 2.53 8.15
N LEU A 89 3.40 2.32 7.02
CA LEU A 89 1.99 2.69 6.84
C LEU A 89 1.07 1.90 7.77
N TYR A 90 1.30 0.59 7.92
CA TYR A 90 0.58 -0.22 8.89
C TYR A 90 0.73 0.34 10.30
N LYS A 91 1.97 0.65 10.71
CA LYS A 91 2.28 1.22 12.02
C LYS A 91 1.54 2.54 12.26
N GLU A 92 1.53 3.44 11.29
CA GLU A 92 0.81 4.71 11.39
C GLU A 92 -0.70 4.52 11.46
N ILE A 93 -1.26 3.58 10.70
CA ILE A 93 -2.70 3.27 10.74
C ILE A 93 -3.09 2.72 12.13
N ILE A 94 -2.34 1.78 12.70
CA ILE A 94 -2.67 1.23 14.02
C ILE A 94 -2.38 2.21 15.16
N ASN A 95 -1.49 3.19 14.99
CA ASN A 95 -1.33 4.29 15.94
C ASN A 95 -2.61 5.16 16.01
N ILE A 96 -3.33 5.32 14.90
CA ILE A 96 -4.59 6.09 14.82
C ILE A 96 -5.80 5.22 15.20
N ARG A 97 -5.76 3.93 14.85
CA ARG A 97 -6.84 2.94 15.08
C ARG A 97 -6.28 1.66 15.73
N PRO A 98 -5.90 1.70 17.03
CA PRO A 98 -5.31 0.54 17.70
C PRO A 98 -6.22 -0.70 17.67
N GLN A 99 -7.53 -0.51 17.70
CA GLN A 99 -8.52 -1.59 17.66
C GLN A 99 -8.55 -2.37 16.34
N TRP A 100 -7.93 -1.87 15.27
CA TRP A 100 -7.82 -2.59 14.00
C TRP A 100 -6.73 -3.65 14.01
N HIS A 101 -5.79 -3.55 14.97
CA HIS A 101 -4.66 -4.47 15.11
C HIS A 101 -5.08 -5.79 15.75
N SER A 102 -4.44 -6.87 15.33
CA SER A 102 -4.41 -8.15 16.05
C SER A 102 -3.16 -8.93 15.66
N ASP A 103 -2.49 -9.54 16.62
CA ASP A 103 -1.38 -10.46 16.36
C ASP A 103 -1.86 -11.80 15.78
N ASP A 104 -3.11 -12.17 16.06
CA ASP A 104 -3.74 -13.35 15.48
C ASP A 104 -4.02 -13.12 13.99
N GLN A 105 -3.47 -13.99 13.12
CA GLN A 105 -3.70 -13.94 11.67
C GLN A 105 -5.16 -14.14 11.27
N LYS A 106 -5.95 -14.73 12.15
CA LYS A 106 -7.39 -14.96 11.94
C LYS A 106 -8.27 -13.80 12.40
N LYS A 107 -7.67 -12.77 13.03
CA LYS A 107 -8.36 -11.61 13.61
C LYS A 107 -7.79 -10.30 13.09
N GLY A 108 -8.51 -9.20 13.38
CA GLY A 108 -8.12 -7.84 13.07
C GLY A 108 -8.60 -7.35 11.73
N VAL A 109 -8.85 -6.04 11.68
CA VAL A 109 -9.42 -5.32 10.54
C VAL A 109 -8.38 -5.06 9.45
N ILE A 110 -7.10 -4.95 9.83
CA ILE A 110 -5.99 -4.65 8.91
C ILE A 110 -4.90 -5.71 8.99
N LYS A 111 -4.35 -6.08 7.82
CA LYS A 111 -3.17 -6.95 7.70
C LYS A 111 -2.23 -6.47 6.60
N VAL A 112 -0.95 -6.80 6.76
CA VAL A 112 0.04 -6.64 5.70
C VAL A 112 0.29 -7.99 5.05
N VAL A 113 0.34 -8.03 3.72
CA VAL A 113 0.60 -9.25 2.94
C VAL A 113 1.88 -9.05 2.14
N MET A 114 2.95 -9.69 2.59
CA MET A 114 4.25 -9.59 1.94
C MET A 114 5.09 -10.86 2.09
N THR A 115 6.05 -11.02 1.18
CA THR A 115 7.12 -12.02 1.28
C THR A 115 8.30 -11.47 2.08
N SER A 116 9.12 -12.35 2.64
CA SER A 116 10.40 -11.99 3.28
C SER A 116 11.48 -11.65 2.26
N SER A 117 12.49 -10.93 2.71
CA SER A 117 13.79 -10.81 2.07
C SER A 117 14.88 -10.90 3.13
N SER A 118 16.06 -11.39 2.76
CA SER A 118 17.21 -11.46 3.65
C SER A 118 17.68 -10.10 4.16
N SER A 119 17.30 -9.02 3.49
CA SER A 119 17.63 -7.64 3.88
C SER A 119 16.60 -6.99 4.80
N ASP A 120 15.51 -7.69 5.13
CA ASP A 120 14.46 -7.12 5.98
C ASP A 120 14.92 -7.09 7.46
N GLY A 121 14.79 -5.94 8.10
CA GLY A 121 14.97 -5.79 9.54
C GLY A 121 13.77 -6.36 10.32
N PRO A 122 13.88 -6.44 11.67
CA PRO A 122 12.86 -7.06 12.53
C PRO A 122 11.47 -6.40 12.37
N GLU A 123 11.40 -5.10 12.16
CA GLU A 123 10.14 -4.36 11.98
C GLU A 123 9.37 -4.76 10.72
N ILE A 124 10.07 -5.13 9.65
CA ILE A 124 9.47 -5.60 8.41
C ILE A 124 9.16 -7.10 8.51
N SER A 125 10.09 -7.87 9.10
CA SER A 125 10.01 -9.33 9.17
C SER A 125 8.79 -9.82 9.94
N LYS A 126 8.28 -9.07 10.93
CA LYS A 126 7.06 -9.41 11.68
C LYS A 126 5.81 -9.46 10.79
N HIS A 127 5.83 -8.81 9.63
CA HIS A 127 4.74 -8.81 8.66
C HIS A 127 4.88 -9.89 7.57
N TYR A 128 5.91 -10.73 7.65
CA TYR A 128 6.06 -11.84 6.74
C TYR A 128 4.85 -12.78 6.82
N THR A 129 4.38 -13.22 5.66
CA THR A 129 3.30 -14.18 5.55
C THR A 129 3.75 -15.40 4.77
N SER A 130 3.56 -16.60 5.33
CA SER A 130 3.77 -17.87 4.62
C SER A 130 2.76 -18.04 3.49
N LYS A 131 2.96 -19.04 2.62
CA LYS A 131 2.00 -19.36 1.55
C LYS A 131 0.62 -19.70 2.12
N GLU A 132 0.57 -20.42 3.22
CA GLU A 132 -0.67 -20.82 3.90
C GLU A 132 -1.37 -19.62 4.53
N GLN A 133 -0.63 -18.77 5.22
CA GLN A 133 -1.15 -17.53 5.79
C GLN A 133 -1.70 -16.60 4.71
N ARG A 134 -1.02 -16.46 3.58
CA ARG A 134 -1.52 -15.68 2.44
C ARG A 134 -2.81 -16.24 1.86
N ARG A 135 -2.93 -17.59 1.80
CA ARG A 135 -4.18 -18.24 1.37
C ARG A 135 -5.31 -17.97 2.35
N SER A 136 -5.05 -18.07 3.66
CA SER A 136 -6.01 -17.74 4.70
C SER A 136 -6.47 -16.28 4.61
N LEU A 137 -5.55 -15.32 4.52
CA LEU A 137 -5.87 -13.90 4.35
C LEU A 137 -6.62 -13.61 3.04
N SER A 138 -6.29 -14.34 1.97
CA SER A 138 -7.03 -14.27 0.70
C SER A 138 -8.49 -14.68 0.86
N ASN A 139 -8.75 -15.77 1.59
CA ASN A 139 -10.11 -16.22 1.86
C ASN A 139 -10.87 -15.21 2.73
N ARG A 140 -10.24 -14.69 3.79
CA ARG A 140 -10.80 -13.62 4.61
C ARG A 140 -11.16 -12.37 3.79
N MET A 141 -10.31 -11.96 2.84
CA MET A 141 -10.57 -10.83 1.96
C MET A 141 -11.69 -11.07 0.95
N LYS A 142 -12.03 -12.32 0.65
CA LYS A 142 -13.15 -12.70 -0.25
C LYS A 142 -14.48 -12.84 0.47
N ASP A 143 -14.44 -13.04 1.78
CA ASP A 143 -15.61 -13.15 2.62
C ASP A 143 -16.06 -11.76 3.07
N ALA A 144 -17.21 -11.30 2.62
CA ALA A 144 -17.75 -9.98 2.94
C ALA A 144 -17.97 -9.80 4.45
N GLU A 145 -18.37 -10.88 5.15
CA GLU A 145 -18.69 -10.87 6.58
C GLU A 145 -17.46 -10.91 7.48
N ASP A 146 -16.28 -11.28 6.95
CA ASP A 146 -15.05 -11.30 7.75
C ASP A 146 -14.64 -9.88 8.18
N GLU A 147 -14.17 -9.75 9.41
CA GLU A 147 -13.70 -8.49 9.99
C GLU A 147 -12.49 -7.87 9.28
N LEU A 148 -11.73 -8.65 8.49
CA LEU A 148 -10.62 -8.13 7.70
C LEU A 148 -11.15 -7.25 6.57
N LYS A 149 -11.01 -5.95 6.72
CA LYS A 149 -11.53 -4.96 5.76
C LYS A 149 -10.42 -4.28 4.95
N LEU A 150 -9.18 -4.23 5.46
CA LEU A 150 -8.07 -3.53 4.81
C LEU A 150 -6.83 -4.41 4.72
N VAL A 151 -6.21 -4.49 3.55
CA VAL A 151 -4.91 -5.13 3.38
C VAL A 151 -3.91 -4.17 2.74
N ILE A 152 -2.66 -4.24 3.21
CA ILE A 152 -1.54 -3.51 2.61
C ILE A 152 -0.66 -4.52 1.88
N VAL A 153 -0.42 -4.29 0.61
CA VAL A 153 0.41 -5.13 -0.27
C VAL A 153 1.48 -4.30 -0.96
N ARG A 154 2.53 -4.93 -1.46
CA ARG A 154 3.48 -4.28 -2.37
C ARG A 154 3.15 -4.58 -3.83
N ASP A 155 3.28 -5.84 -4.23
CA ASP A 155 3.04 -6.33 -5.61
C ASP A 155 2.07 -7.51 -5.63
N MET A 156 1.87 -8.14 -4.46
CA MET A 156 1.02 -9.31 -4.33
C MET A 156 -0.45 -8.95 -4.55
N TRP A 157 -1.18 -9.90 -5.12
CA TRP A 157 -2.60 -9.76 -5.39
C TRP A 157 -3.00 -8.70 -6.43
N LEU A 158 -2.05 -7.99 -7.02
CA LEU A 158 -2.34 -7.11 -8.16
C LEU A 158 -2.67 -7.92 -9.42
N THR A 159 -2.17 -9.16 -9.50
CA THR A 159 -2.51 -10.11 -10.57
C THR A 159 -3.07 -11.40 -9.97
N GLY A 160 -4.07 -11.99 -10.61
CA GLY A 160 -4.61 -13.30 -10.21
C GLY A 160 -5.43 -13.34 -8.91
N PHE A 161 -5.62 -12.21 -8.20
CA PHE A 161 -6.46 -12.13 -7.02
C PHE A 161 -7.84 -11.61 -7.40
N ASP A 162 -8.87 -12.36 -7.05
CA ASP A 162 -10.26 -12.01 -7.26
C ASP A 162 -10.99 -11.97 -5.92
N ALA A 163 -11.51 -10.80 -5.56
CA ALA A 163 -12.29 -10.58 -4.36
C ALA A 163 -13.49 -9.68 -4.71
N PRO A 164 -14.69 -10.25 -4.84
CA PRO A 164 -15.90 -9.51 -5.23
C PRO A 164 -16.24 -8.35 -4.28
N CYS A 165 -15.88 -8.48 -3.01
CA CYS A 165 -16.09 -7.44 -1.99
C CYS A 165 -14.99 -6.37 -1.92
N LEU A 166 -13.98 -6.41 -2.80
CA LEU A 166 -12.95 -5.39 -2.88
C LEU A 166 -13.46 -4.17 -3.66
N HIS A 167 -13.87 -3.14 -2.94
CA HIS A 167 -14.47 -1.93 -3.51
C HIS A 167 -13.49 -0.78 -3.69
N THR A 168 -12.36 -0.80 -2.96
CA THR A 168 -11.39 0.31 -3.01
C THR A 168 -9.97 -0.16 -3.18
N LEU A 169 -9.27 0.53 -4.05
CA LEU A 169 -7.84 0.36 -4.23
C LEU A 169 -7.14 1.72 -4.01
N TYR A 170 -6.29 1.78 -2.98
CA TYR A 170 -5.39 2.90 -2.74
C TYR A 170 -4.04 2.59 -3.36
N ILE A 171 -3.57 3.43 -4.27
CA ILE A 171 -2.29 3.23 -4.95
C ILE A 171 -1.30 4.27 -4.45
N ASP A 172 -0.39 3.87 -3.56
CA ASP A 172 0.72 4.67 -3.06
C ASP A 172 2.05 4.21 -3.68
N LYS A 173 2.04 4.09 -5.01
CA LYS A 173 3.15 3.60 -5.81
C LYS A 173 3.05 4.17 -7.23
N PRO A 174 4.16 4.63 -7.83
CA PRO A 174 4.16 4.98 -9.25
C PRO A 174 3.82 3.75 -10.10
N MET A 175 2.71 3.79 -10.79
CA MET A 175 2.27 2.73 -11.71
C MET A 175 1.92 3.33 -13.07
N LYS A 176 2.33 2.66 -14.15
CA LYS A 176 2.06 3.10 -15.52
C LYS A 176 1.62 1.91 -16.40
N GLY A 177 0.89 2.22 -17.47
CA GLY A 177 0.53 1.26 -18.51
C GLY A 177 -0.21 0.04 -17.99
N HIS A 178 0.20 -1.13 -18.42
CA HIS A 178 -0.45 -2.41 -18.16
C HIS A 178 -0.65 -2.71 -16.66
N ASN A 179 0.36 -2.42 -15.83
CA ASN A 179 0.28 -2.68 -14.38
C ASN A 179 -0.82 -1.84 -13.70
N LEU A 180 -0.98 -0.58 -14.13
CA LEU A 180 -2.05 0.28 -13.61
C LEU A 180 -3.43 -0.23 -14.06
N MET A 181 -3.56 -0.60 -15.32
CA MET A 181 -4.81 -1.16 -15.85
C MET A 181 -5.21 -2.46 -15.18
N GLN A 182 -4.25 -3.36 -14.90
CA GLN A 182 -4.49 -4.57 -14.14
C GLN A 182 -4.96 -4.29 -12.70
N ALA A 183 -4.38 -3.30 -12.03
CA ALA A 183 -4.78 -2.92 -10.68
C ALA A 183 -6.21 -2.34 -10.67
N ILE A 184 -6.56 -1.47 -11.63
CA ILE A 184 -7.89 -0.88 -11.76
C ILE A 184 -8.95 -1.95 -12.05
N ALA A 185 -8.64 -2.92 -12.89
CA ALA A 185 -9.55 -4.01 -13.23
C ALA A 185 -9.95 -4.89 -12.02
N ARG A 186 -9.28 -4.76 -10.87
CA ARG A 186 -9.63 -5.49 -9.64
C ARG A 186 -10.81 -4.91 -8.88
N VAL A 187 -11.08 -3.62 -9.02
CA VAL A 187 -12.16 -2.90 -8.32
C VAL A 187 -13.29 -2.47 -9.24
N ASN A 188 -13.15 -2.72 -10.53
CA ASN A 188 -14.13 -2.33 -11.54
C ASN A 188 -14.90 -3.56 -12.05
N ARG A 189 -15.67 -4.18 -11.15
CA ARG A 189 -16.59 -5.28 -11.47
C ARG A 189 -18.01 -4.95 -11.08
#